data_7460519f6dc8bbcf7cece6f3e7253b1e
#
_entry.id   7460519f6dc8bbcf7cece6f3e7253b1e
#
_cell.length_a   1.000
_cell.length_b   1.000
_cell.length_c   1.000
_cell.angle_alpha   90.00
_cell.angle_beta   90.00
_cell.angle_gamma   90.00
#
_symmetry.space_group_name_H-M   'P 1'
#
loop_
_entity.id
_entity.type
_entity.pdbx_description
1 polymer ?
#
loop_
_entity_poly.entity_id
_entity_poly.type
_entity_poly.pdbx_seq_one_letter_code
_entity_poly.pdbx_strand_id
1 'polypeptide(L)'
;VFFISFLFMFVLAGYGSYRRLRLKKQKEIQEVIISEQRKGLKAVINATETERKRIARDLHDGVAQTLSGLHLAFNKFWSEINFDSRMQEERFKQSVEYLDEACAEIRSLSHQMIPSALLKLGIIPAIDDMLSKSISHSSLRYSFEYFGIKREERLDEKFEINIFRIAQELVNNVIKHSGAKNVRIQLIKDKDELVFMVEDDGVGIEAEDLEKGIGLTNIKGRIHSLDGSLSMEKGTKNGLL
;
A
#
# COMPACT_ATOMS: atom_id res chain seq x y z
N VAL A 1 45.93 -53.04 11.38
CA VAL A 1 45.57 -51.67 11.86
C VAL A 1 45.45 -50.70 10.68
N PHE A 2 46.42 -50.59 9.79
CA PHE A 2 46.39 -49.62 8.66
C PHE A 2 45.19 -49.78 7.69
N PHE A 3 44.78 -51.01 7.39
CA PHE A 3 43.65 -51.28 6.50
C PHE A 3 42.30 -50.79 7.09
N ILE A 4 42.10 -50.97 8.38
CA ILE A 4 40.88 -50.55 9.10
C ILE A 4 40.82 -49.01 9.13
N SER A 5 41.95 -48.34 9.38
CA SER A 5 42.05 -46.88 9.38
C SER A 5 41.75 -46.29 7.99
N PHE A 6 42.23 -46.92 6.92
CA PHE A 6 41.97 -46.51 5.56
C PHE A 6 40.51 -46.70 5.18
N LEU A 7 39.92 -47.83 5.53
CA LEU A 7 38.48 -48.10 5.29
C LEU A 7 37.59 -47.09 6.03
N PHE A 8 37.93 -46.78 7.30
CA PHE A 8 37.20 -45.79 8.08
C PHE A 8 37.31 -44.40 7.47
N MET A 9 38.48 -43.99 7.00
CA MET A 9 38.68 -42.71 6.32
C MET A 9 37.87 -42.63 5.01
N PHE A 10 37.79 -43.72 4.24
CA PHE A 10 36.99 -43.80 3.01
C PHE A 10 35.51 -43.68 3.28
N VAL A 11 34.99 -44.34 4.34
CA VAL A 11 33.60 -44.24 4.77
C VAL A 11 33.28 -42.81 5.22
N LEU A 12 34.15 -42.17 6.00
CA LEU A 12 33.98 -40.77 6.42
C LEU A 12 33.97 -39.80 5.24
N ALA A 13 34.86 -39.99 4.26
CA ALA A 13 34.91 -39.18 3.05
C ALA A 13 33.61 -39.37 2.21
N GLY A 14 33.17 -40.61 2.08
CA GLY A 14 31.91 -40.94 1.39
C GLY A 14 30.69 -40.33 2.10
N TYR A 15 30.63 -40.44 3.43
CA TYR A 15 29.56 -39.82 4.20
C TYR A 15 29.59 -38.27 4.12
N GLY A 16 30.80 -37.66 4.16
CA GLY A 16 30.96 -36.23 3.98
C GLY A 16 30.47 -35.73 2.60
N SER A 17 30.79 -36.45 1.55
CA SER A 17 30.37 -36.18 0.19
C SER A 17 28.85 -36.34 0.03
N TYR A 18 28.26 -37.42 0.57
CA TYR A 18 26.82 -37.65 0.59
C TYR A 18 26.06 -36.53 1.33
N ARG A 19 26.56 -36.14 2.50
CA ARG A 19 25.97 -35.05 3.30
C ARG A 19 25.99 -33.70 2.54
N ARG A 20 27.10 -33.39 1.89
CA ARG A 20 27.24 -32.18 1.06
C ARG A 20 26.22 -32.19 -0.11
N LEU A 21 26.11 -33.30 -0.80
CA LEU A 21 25.15 -33.46 -1.92
C LEU A 21 23.71 -33.31 -1.45
N ARG A 22 23.37 -33.91 -0.32
CA ARG A 22 22.04 -33.79 0.29
C ARG A 22 21.70 -32.35 0.69
N LEU A 23 22.64 -31.65 1.33
CA LEU A 23 22.47 -30.25 1.69
C LEU A 23 22.32 -29.33 0.47
N LYS A 24 23.09 -29.61 -0.61
CA LYS A 24 22.97 -28.88 -1.87
C LYS A 24 21.57 -29.06 -2.49
N LYS A 25 21.10 -30.31 -2.58
CA LYS A 25 19.73 -30.58 -3.08
C LYS A 25 18.64 -29.93 -2.22
N GLN A 26 18.79 -29.93 -0.89
CA GLN A 26 17.82 -29.25 -0.02
C GLN A 26 17.78 -27.75 -0.28
N LYS A 27 18.94 -27.10 -0.47
CA LYS A 27 19.00 -25.67 -0.81
C LYS A 27 18.34 -25.38 -2.16
N GLU A 28 18.64 -26.19 -3.19
CA GLU A 28 18.01 -26.04 -4.52
C GLU A 28 16.47 -26.16 -4.44
N ILE A 29 15.97 -27.14 -3.70
CA ILE A 29 14.53 -27.31 -3.48
C ILE A 29 13.93 -26.09 -2.73
N GLN A 30 14.60 -25.60 -1.71
CA GLN A 30 14.16 -24.42 -0.97
C GLN A 30 14.12 -23.18 -1.87
N GLU A 31 15.13 -22.95 -2.69
CA GLU A 31 15.17 -21.85 -3.65
C GLU A 31 14.03 -21.93 -4.65
N VAL A 32 13.73 -23.11 -5.17
CA VAL A 32 12.58 -23.32 -6.08
C VAL A 32 11.27 -23.02 -5.36
N ILE A 33 11.06 -23.53 -4.14
CA ILE A 33 9.85 -23.26 -3.36
C ILE A 33 9.67 -21.76 -3.11
N ILE A 34 10.73 -21.08 -2.68
CA ILE A 34 10.72 -19.63 -2.42
C ILE A 34 10.40 -18.87 -3.73
N SER A 35 11.00 -19.27 -4.86
CA SER A 35 10.73 -18.63 -6.15
C SER A 35 9.28 -18.78 -6.58
N GLU A 36 8.69 -19.96 -6.42
CA GLU A 36 7.28 -20.22 -6.75
C GLU A 36 6.33 -19.46 -5.81
N GLN A 37 6.62 -19.42 -4.51
CA GLN A 37 5.85 -18.60 -3.56
C GLN A 37 5.87 -17.11 -3.93
N ARG A 38 7.05 -16.59 -4.33
CA ARG A 38 7.20 -15.20 -4.80
C ARG A 38 6.38 -14.93 -6.06
N LYS A 39 6.41 -15.84 -7.05
CA LYS A 39 5.58 -15.72 -8.25
C LYS A 39 4.08 -15.72 -7.91
N GLY A 40 3.66 -16.62 -7.04
CA GLY A 40 2.27 -16.67 -6.56
C GLY A 40 1.85 -15.36 -5.88
N LEU A 41 2.67 -14.83 -4.96
CA LEU A 41 2.38 -13.56 -4.29
C LEU A 41 2.30 -12.39 -5.28
N LYS A 42 3.23 -12.31 -6.25
CA LYS A 42 3.21 -11.30 -7.32
C LYS A 42 1.92 -11.38 -8.16
N ALA A 43 1.47 -12.59 -8.48
CA ALA A 43 0.22 -12.80 -9.22
C ALA A 43 -1.00 -12.33 -8.41
N VAL A 44 -1.08 -12.65 -7.12
CA VAL A 44 -2.15 -12.21 -6.22
C VAL A 44 -2.18 -10.70 -6.09
N ILE A 45 -1.02 -10.04 -5.86
CA ILE A 45 -0.93 -8.58 -5.78
C ILE A 45 -1.44 -7.93 -7.06
N ASN A 46 -0.98 -8.41 -8.23
CA ASN A 46 -1.42 -7.87 -9.53
C ASN A 46 -2.93 -8.06 -9.76
N ALA A 47 -3.46 -9.26 -9.46
CA ALA A 47 -4.89 -9.53 -9.58
C ALA A 47 -5.73 -8.63 -8.66
N THR A 48 -5.29 -8.44 -7.42
CA THR A 48 -5.96 -7.56 -6.45
C THR A 48 -5.97 -6.11 -6.92
N GLU A 49 -4.86 -5.59 -7.47
CA GLU A 49 -4.82 -4.21 -7.96
C GLU A 49 -5.67 -4.05 -9.25
N THR A 50 -5.68 -5.06 -10.11
CA THR A 50 -6.55 -5.06 -11.30
C THR A 50 -8.03 -5.00 -10.90
N GLU A 51 -8.41 -5.82 -9.92
CA GLU A 51 -9.79 -5.83 -9.42
C GLU A 51 -10.16 -4.53 -8.70
N ARG A 52 -9.26 -3.96 -7.91
CA ARG A 52 -9.45 -2.63 -7.31
C ARG A 52 -9.65 -1.54 -8.36
N LYS A 53 -8.88 -1.58 -9.46
CA LYS A 53 -9.07 -0.67 -10.60
C LYS A 53 -10.45 -0.83 -11.23
N ARG A 54 -10.88 -2.07 -11.43
CA ARG A 54 -12.20 -2.36 -12.00
C ARG A 54 -13.31 -1.83 -11.11
N ILE A 55 -13.27 -2.18 -9.81
CA ILE A 55 -14.27 -1.74 -8.82
C ILE A 55 -14.31 -0.21 -8.71
N ALA A 56 -13.15 0.46 -8.64
CA ALA A 56 -13.07 1.91 -8.56
C ALA A 56 -13.74 2.59 -9.76
N ARG A 57 -13.52 2.02 -10.95
CA ARG A 57 -14.14 2.53 -12.18
C ARG A 57 -15.65 2.28 -12.20
N ASP A 58 -16.07 1.06 -11.84
CA ASP A 58 -17.50 0.70 -11.78
C ASP A 58 -18.26 1.57 -10.75
N LEU A 59 -17.67 1.87 -9.62
CA LEU A 59 -18.23 2.78 -8.62
C LEU A 59 -18.28 4.22 -9.12
N HIS A 60 -17.22 4.71 -9.76
CA HIS A 60 -17.16 6.10 -10.23
C HIS A 60 -18.08 6.32 -11.43
N ASP A 61 -18.00 5.48 -12.46
CA ASP A 61 -18.69 5.67 -13.74
C ASP A 61 -20.14 5.16 -13.71
N GLY A 62 -20.44 4.21 -12.83
CA GLY A 62 -21.78 3.66 -12.65
C GLY A 62 -22.52 4.33 -11.49
N VAL A 63 -22.17 3.94 -10.27
CA VAL A 63 -22.95 4.31 -9.07
C VAL A 63 -22.90 5.81 -8.79
N ALA A 64 -21.70 6.42 -8.80
CA ALA A 64 -21.56 7.84 -8.48
C ALA A 64 -22.25 8.75 -9.52
N GLN A 65 -22.20 8.38 -10.80
CA GLN A 65 -22.92 9.13 -11.85
C GLN A 65 -24.44 9.01 -11.71
N THR A 66 -24.94 7.79 -11.42
CA THR A 66 -26.37 7.58 -11.19
C THR A 66 -26.89 8.37 -9.99
N LEU A 67 -26.18 8.35 -8.87
CA LEU A 67 -26.54 9.12 -7.69
C LEU A 67 -26.46 10.63 -7.94
N SER A 68 -25.46 11.09 -8.69
CA SER A 68 -25.36 12.51 -9.08
C SER A 68 -26.53 12.94 -9.99
N GLY A 69 -26.95 12.07 -10.89
CA GLY A 69 -28.16 12.30 -11.70
C GLY A 69 -29.42 12.37 -10.86
N LEU A 70 -29.60 11.48 -9.90
CA LEU A 70 -30.71 11.52 -8.95
C LEU A 70 -30.67 12.79 -8.09
N HIS A 71 -29.52 13.18 -7.58
CA HIS A 71 -29.38 14.43 -6.82
C HIS A 71 -29.82 15.67 -7.64
N LEU A 72 -29.39 15.75 -8.90
CA LEU A 72 -29.83 16.83 -9.80
C LEU A 72 -31.35 16.79 -10.06
N ALA A 73 -31.93 15.61 -10.26
CA ALA A 73 -33.36 15.44 -10.44
C ALA A 73 -34.16 15.86 -9.19
N PHE A 74 -33.70 15.47 -8.00
CA PHE A 74 -34.31 15.87 -6.73
C PHE A 74 -34.23 17.38 -6.51
N ASN A 75 -33.11 18.01 -6.81
CA ASN A 75 -32.96 19.47 -6.70
C ASN A 75 -33.86 20.23 -7.66
N LYS A 76 -34.01 19.72 -8.88
CA LYS A 76 -34.97 20.28 -9.85
C LYS A 76 -36.40 20.12 -9.33
N PHE A 77 -36.75 18.94 -8.84
CA PHE A 77 -38.06 18.65 -8.27
C PHE A 77 -38.41 19.56 -7.10
N TRP A 78 -37.42 19.85 -6.22
CA TRP A 78 -37.53 20.80 -5.13
C TRP A 78 -37.97 22.18 -5.59
N SER A 79 -37.46 22.68 -6.72
CA SER A 79 -37.79 24.00 -7.25
C SER A 79 -39.16 24.08 -7.91
N GLU A 80 -39.77 22.95 -8.26
CA GLU A 80 -41.04 22.86 -8.98
C GLU A 80 -42.23 22.44 -8.09
N ILE A 81 -41.97 21.86 -6.91
CA ILE A 81 -43.01 21.31 -6.03
C ILE A 81 -43.48 22.34 -5.00
N ASN A 82 -44.79 22.40 -4.79
CA ASN A 82 -45.37 23.09 -3.66
C ASN A 82 -45.74 22.04 -2.61
N PHE A 83 -45.14 22.14 -1.44
CA PHE A 83 -45.42 21.21 -0.34
C PHE A 83 -46.72 21.59 0.36
N ASP A 84 -47.58 20.61 0.62
CA ASP A 84 -48.87 20.82 1.33
C ASP A 84 -48.64 21.06 2.84
N SER A 85 -47.50 20.68 3.38
CA SER A 85 -47.15 20.89 4.76
C SER A 85 -45.64 21.03 4.99
N ARG A 86 -45.29 21.79 6.03
CA ARG A 86 -43.88 21.93 6.47
C ARG A 86 -43.24 20.57 6.76
N MET A 87 -43.99 19.61 7.26
CA MET A 87 -43.50 18.27 7.54
C MET A 87 -43.11 17.53 6.27
N GLN A 88 -43.84 17.71 5.15
CA GLN A 88 -43.47 17.11 3.84
C GLN A 88 -42.17 17.74 3.30
N GLU A 89 -42.05 19.05 3.42
CA GLU A 89 -40.86 19.81 3.04
C GLU A 89 -39.62 19.33 3.81
N GLU A 90 -39.72 19.21 5.16
CA GLU A 90 -38.65 18.73 6.00
C GLU A 90 -38.24 17.29 5.67
N ARG A 91 -39.20 16.38 5.41
CA ARG A 91 -38.90 14.99 5.00
C ARG A 91 -38.20 14.92 3.64
N PHE A 92 -38.61 15.74 2.70
CA PHE A 92 -37.97 15.78 1.39
C PHE A 92 -36.54 16.29 1.50
N LYS A 93 -36.29 17.37 2.26
CA LYS A 93 -34.97 17.91 2.53
C LYS A 93 -34.07 16.85 3.17
N GLN A 94 -34.56 16.13 4.16
CA GLN A 94 -33.84 15.04 4.80
C GLN A 94 -33.48 13.92 3.80
N SER A 95 -34.36 13.61 2.83
CA SER A 95 -34.07 12.62 1.79
C SER A 95 -32.97 13.07 0.84
N VAL A 96 -32.88 14.37 0.52
CA VAL A 96 -31.80 14.95 -0.29
C VAL A 96 -30.47 14.92 0.50
N GLU A 97 -30.50 15.23 1.80
CA GLU A 97 -29.32 15.14 2.67
C GLU A 97 -28.77 13.70 2.71
N TYR A 98 -29.61 12.68 2.86
CA TYR A 98 -29.19 11.27 2.80
C TYR A 98 -28.59 10.90 1.43
N LEU A 99 -29.12 11.45 0.35
CA LEU A 99 -28.57 11.23 -0.98
C LEU A 99 -27.18 11.86 -1.14
N ASP A 100 -26.97 13.05 -0.57
CA ASP A 100 -25.67 13.73 -0.55
C ASP A 100 -24.64 12.92 0.25
N GLU A 101 -25.03 12.42 1.44
CA GLU A 101 -24.20 11.53 2.24
C GLU A 101 -23.81 10.28 1.48
N ALA A 102 -24.76 9.61 0.83
CA ALA A 102 -24.50 8.43 0.00
C ALA A 102 -23.56 8.74 -1.17
N CYS A 103 -23.73 9.89 -1.84
CA CYS A 103 -22.84 10.36 -2.89
C CYS A 103 -21.40 10.57 -2.38
N ALA A 104 -21.25 11.17 -1.19
CA ALA A 104 -19.96 11.41 -0.56
C ALA A 104 -19.28 10.08 -0.17
N GLU A 105 -20.04 9.14 0.38
CA GLU A 105 -19.53 7.83 0.78
C GLU A 105 -19.03 7.01 -0.43
N ILE A 106 -19.81 6.94 -1.51
CA ILE A 106 -19.41 6.24 -2.74
C ILE A 106 -18.15 6.88 -3.34
N ARG A 107 -18.06 8.22 -3.37
CA ARG A 107 -16.83 8.90 -3.82
C ARG A 107 -15.65 8.54 -2.94
N SER A 108 -15.83 8.53 -1.62
CA SER A 108 -14.78 8.14 -0.67
C SER A 108 -14.31 6.71 -0.89
N LEU A 109 -15.22 5.75 -1.06
CA LEU A 109 -14.89 4.35 -1.35
C LEU A 109 -14.13 4.21 -2.67
N SER A 110 -14.59 4.87 -3.74
CA SER A 110 -13.89 4.88 -5.02
C SER A 110 -12.45 5.44 -4.89
N HIS A 111 -12.28 6.53 -4.13
CA HIS A 111 -10.97 7.12 -3.86
C HIS A 111 -10.05 6.21 -3.02
N GLN A 112 -10.60 5.44 -2.09
CA GLN A 112 -9.82 4.45 -1.33
C GLN A 112 -9.34 3.29 -2.21
N MET A 113 -10.16 2.92 -3.22
CA MET A 113 -9.78 1.88 -4.17
C MET A 113 -8.61 2.32 -5.05
N ILE A 114 -8.73 3.44 -5.75
CA ILE A 114 -7.62 4.09 -6.46
C ILE A 114 -7.81 5.61 -6.41
N PRO A 115 -6.86 6.36 -5.84
CA PRO A 115 -6.97 7.80 -5.79
C PRO A 115 -7.00 8.40 -7.19
N SER A 116 -8.01 9.20 -7.47
CA SER A 116 -8.11 9.92 -8.75
C SER A 116 -6.93 10.87 -8.97
N ALA A 117 -6.33 11.38 -7.89
CA ALA A 117 -5.10 12.16 -7.93
C ALA A 117 -3.95 11.35 -8.53
N LEU A 118 -3.79 10.06 -8.16
CA LEU A 118 -2.75 9.19 -8.72
C LEU A 118 -2.92 9.01 -10.24
N LEU A 119 -4.15 8.74 -10.69
CA LEU A 119 -4.42 8.51 -12.10
C LEU A 119 -4.25 9.78 -12.95
N LYS A 120 -4.66 10.94 -12.42
CA LYS A 120 -4.70 12.20 -13.16
C LYS A 120 -3.44 13.04 -13.02
N LEU A 121 -2.86 13.08 -11.82
CA LEU A 121 -1.81 14.03 -11.45
C LEU A 121 -0.45 13.37 -11.15
N GLY A 122 -0.41 12.03 -10.97
CA GLY A 122 0.81 11.29 -10.67
C GLY A 122 1.08 11.09 -9.18
N ILE A 123 2.26 10.53 -8.88
CA ILE A 123 2.61 10.01 -7.55
C ILE A 123 2.74 11.11 -6.50
N ILE A 124 3.39 12.25 -6.82
CA ILE A 124 3.65 13.33 -5.86
C ILE A 124 2.35 13.95 -5.35
N PRO A 125 1.44 14.44 -6.22
CA PRO A 125 0.16 14.98 -5.76
C PRO A 125 -0.71 13.95 -5.04
N ALA A 126 -0.61 12.68 -5.42
CA ALA A 126 -1.38 11.61 -4.77
C ALA A 126 -0.91 11.34 -3.34
N ILE A 127 0.40 11.31 -3.10
CA ILE A 127 0.96 11.16 -1.75
C ILE A 127 0.61 12.39 -0.90
N ASP A 128 0.74 13.59 -1.44
CA ASP A 128 0.43 14.84 -0.75
C ASP A 128 -1.05 14.88 -0.30
N ASP A 129 -1.99 14.52 -1.19
CA ASP A 129 -3.43 14.41 -0.89
C ASP A 129 -3.71 13.31 0.16
N MET A 130 -3.06 12.16 0.04
CA MET A 130 -3.19 11.08 1.02
C MET A 130 -2.72 11.49 2.40
N LEU A 131 -1.56 12.13 2.51
CA LEU A 131 -1.00 12.59 3.78
C LEU A 131 -1.88 13.63 4.45
N SER A 132 -2.31 14.64 3.70
CA SER A 132 -3.19 15.69 4.21
C SER A 132 -4.50 15.12 4.78
N LYS A 133 -5.10 14.13 4.11
CA LYS A 133 -6.35 13.48 4.54
C LYS A 133 -6.15 12.51 5.71
N SER A 134 -5.10 11.68 5.66
CA SER A 134 -4.86 10.66 6.68
C SER A 134 -4.43 11.24 8.01
N ILE A 135 -3.71 12.36 7.99
CA ILE A 135 -3.11 12.98 9.19
C ILE A 135 -3.98 14.09 9.75
N SER A 136 -4.94 14.64 8.97
CA SER A 136 -5.80 15.76 9.38
C SER A 136 -6.55 15.56 10.71
N HIS A 137 -6.85 14.32 11.09
CA HIS A 137 -7.56 13.95 12.31
C HIS A 137 -6.64 13.41 13.42
N SER A 138 -5.33 13.50 13.24
CA SER A 138 -4.33 13.04 14.20
C SER A 138 -3.52 14.22 14.75
N SER A 139 -2.83 14.02 15.89
CA SER A 139 -1.85 14.98 16.42
C SER A 139 -0.48 14.87 15.75
N LEU A 140 -0.34 14.00 14.76
CA LEU A 140 0.89 13.75 14.02
C LEU A 140 1.19 14.92 13.08
N ARG A 141 2.42 15.40 13.09
CA ARG A 141 2.93 16.38 12.11
C ARG A 141 3.73 15.66 11.04
N TYR A 142 3.60 16.07 9.79
CA TYR A 142 4.36 15.46 8.70
C TYR A 142 5.12 16.51 7.89
N SER A 143 6.21 16.05 7.26
CA SER A 143 6.87 16.73 6.15
C SER A 143 6.97 15.79 4.98
N PHE A 144 6.69 16.29 3.77
CA PHE A 144 6.85 15.54 2.53
C PHE A 144 7.77 16.31 1.60
N GLU A 145 8.89 15.71 1.26
CA GLU A 145 9.93 16.29 0.41
C GLU A 145 10.18 15.36 -0.79
N TYR A 146 10.48 15.94 -1.94
CA TYR A 146 10.84 15.17 -3.13
C TYR A 146 11.96 15.82 -3.89
N PHE A 147 12.90 15.01 -4.41
CA PHE A 147 14.12 15.42 -5.07
C PHE A 147 14.34 14.62 -6.35
N GLY A 148 14.86 15.28 -7.39
CA GLY A 148 15.15 14.63 -8.66
C GLY A 148 13.93 14.22 -9.49
N ILE A 149 12.72 14.55 -9.05
CA ILE A 149 11.45 14.29 -9.71
C ILE A 149 10.58 15.55 -9.70
N LYS A 150 9.90 15.85 -10.80
CA LYS A 150 8.98 17.00 -10.88
C LYS A 150 7.61 16.63 -10.32
N ARG A 151 6.87 17.64 -9.81
CA ARG A 151 5.54 17.41 -9.21
C ARG A 151 4.57 16.72 -10.17
N GLU A 152 4.58 17.06 -11.45
CA GLU A 152 3.69 16.53 -12.49
C GLU A 152 4.33 15.39 -13.30
N GLU A 153 5.54 14.95 -12.90
CA GLU A 153 6.22 13.88 -13.60
C GLU A 153 5.49 12.55 -13.42
N ARG A 154 5.28 11.84 -14.53
CA ARG A 154 4.63 10.53 -14.53
C ARG A 154 5.68 9.44 -14.62
N LEU A 155 5.51 8.45 -13.77
CA LEU A 155 6.24 7.20 -13.84
C LEU A 155 5.37 6.12 -14.52
N ASP A 156 5.91 4.93 -14.69
CA ASP A 156 5.08 3.79 -15.11
C ASP A 156 3.89 3.59 -14.15
N GLU A 157 2.70 3.38 -14.69
CA GLU A 157 1.46 3.31 -13.89
C GLU A 157 1.52 2.23 -12.80
N LYS A 158 2.07 1.08 -13.13
CA LYS A 158 2.23 -0.01 -12.17
C LYS A 158 3.19 0.37 -11.05
N PHE A 159 4.24 1.10 -11.39
CA PHE A 159 5.21 1.61 -10.44
C PHE A 159 4.57 2.62 -9.50
N GLU A 160 3.87 3.63 -10.04
CA GLU A 160 3.15 4.64 -9.25
C GLU A 160 2.16 4.01 -8.27
N ILE A 161 1.37 3.02 -8.71
CA ILE A 161 0.40 2.34 -7.86
C ILE A 161 1.08 1.59 -6.72
N ASN A 162 2.15 0.85 -7.00
CA ASN A 162 2.83 0.09 -5.95
C ASN A 162 3.50 1.00 -4.93
N ILE A 163 4.18 2.08 -5.36
CA ILE A 163 4.76 3.08 -4.45
C ILE A 163 3.67 3.76 -3.62
N PHE A 164 2.56 4.13 -4.23
CA PHE A 164 1.44 4.72 -3.50
C PHE A 164 0.91 3.77 -2.41
N ARG A 165 0.74 2.48 -2.72
CA ARG A 165 0.29 1.48 -1.74
C ARG A 165 1.29 1.26 -0.62
N ILE A 166 2.59 1.27 -0.93
CA ILE A 166 3.65 1.20 0.08
C ILE A 166 3.58 2.42 0.99
N ALA A 167 3.47 3.63 0.42
CA ALA A 167 3.30 4.87 1.17
C ALA A 167 2.08 4.82 2.09
N GLN A 168 0.93 4.37 1.57
CA GLN A 168 -0.32 4.24 2.32
C GLN A 168 -0.17 3.30 3.51
N GLU A 169 0.45 2.14 3.32
CA GLU A 169 0.65 1.15 4.37
C GLU A 169 1.64 1.64 5.44
N LEU A 170 2.76 2.26 5.02
CA LEU A 170 3.74 2.81 5.95
C LEU A 170 3.15 3.94 6.80
N VAL A 171 2.45 4.90 6.17
CA VAL A 171 1.79 6.00 6.89
C VAL A 171 0.72 5.48 7.86
N ASN A 172 -0.08 4.49 7.44
CA ASN A 172 -1.07 3.85 8.30
C ASN A 172 -0.43 3.14 9.51
N ASN A 173 0.73 2.49 9.30
CA ASN A 173 1.49 1.88 10.39
C ASN A 173 2.02 2.94 11.37
N VAL A 174 2.54 4.06 10.88
CA VAL A 174 2.96 5.18 11.74
C VAL A 174 1.78 5.69 12.57
N ILE A 175 0.63 5.97 11.94
CA ILE A 175 -0.56 6.50 12.64
C ILE A 175 -1.06 5.53 13.72
N LYS A 176 -1.07 4.21 13.42
CA LYS A 176 -1.67 3.21 14.32
C LYS A 176 -0.73 2.69 15.40
N HIS A 177 0.56 2.63 15.10
CA HIS A 177 1.48 1.80 15.92
C HIS A 177 2.68 2.54 16.45
N SER A 178 3.12 3.65 15.83
CA SER A 178 4.38 4.28 16.24
C SER A 178 4.29 5.13 17.48
N GLY A 179 3.10 5.71 17.77
CA GLY A 179 2.98 6.75 18.80
C GLY A 179 3.80 8.02 18.51
N ALA A 180 4.27 8.20 17.28
CA ALA A 180 5.09 9.32 16.84
C ALA A 180 4.33 10.65 16.93
N LYS A 181 5.10 11.73 17.07
CA LYS A 181 4.61 13.11 16.93
C LYS A 181 4.98 13.72 15.59
N ASN A 182 6.03 13.24 14.98
CA ASN A 182 6.51 13.72 13.69
C ASN A 182 6.86 12.54 12.78
N VAL A 183 6.49 12.69 11.50
CA VAL A 183 6.88 11.78 10.43
C VAL A 183 7.46 12.57 9.27
N ARG A 184 8.61 12.15 8.77
CA ARG A 184 9.23 12.68 7.57
C ARG A 184 9.12 11.67 6.45
N ILE A 185 8.68 12.13 5.29
CA ILE A 185 8.52 11.29 4.10
C ILE A 185 9.32 11.93 2.99
N GLN A 186 10.14 11.13 2.31
CA GLN A 186 10.98 11.61 1.22
C GLN A 186 10.84 10.68 0.00
N LEU A 187 10.76 11.27 -1.17
CA LEU A 187 10.82 10.58 -2.46
C LEU A 187 11.98 11.15 -3.27
N ILE A 188 12.98 10.32 -3.52
CA ILE A 188 14.21 10.75 -4.19
C ILE A 188 14.37 9.93 -5.46
N LYS A 189 14.47 10.60 -6.60
CA LYS A 189 14.79 9.99 -7.89
C LYS A 189 16.21 10.36 -8.30
N ASP A 190 17.04 9.35 -8.47
CA ASP A 190 18.38 9.50 -9.02
C ASP A 190 18.55 8.53 -10.20
N LYS A 191 18.63 9.10 -11.42
CA LYS A 191 18.71 8.33 -12.69
C LYS A 191 17.60 7.29 -12.79
N ASP A 192 17.93 6.01 -12.63
CA ASP A 192 17.04 4.86 -12.76
C ASP A 192 16.58 4.31 -11.40
N GLU A 193 17.01 4.91 -10.30
CA GLU A 193 16.62 4.51 -8.95
C GLU A 193 15.61 5.48 -8.34
N LEU A 194 14.64 4.92 -7.61
CA LEU A 194 13.70 5.67 -6.80
C LEU A 194 13.81 5.19 -5.36
N VAL A 195 14.14 6.10 -4.46
CA VAL A 195 14.18 5.85 -3.01
C VAL A 195 12.96 6.50 -2.37
N PHE A 196 12.17 5.69 -1.66
CA PHE A 196 11.06 6.17 -0.85
C PHE A 196 11.38 5.90 0.62
N MET A 197 11.47 6.96 1.42
CA MET A 197 11.87 6.91 2.83
C MET A 197 10.73 7.41 3.70
N VAL A 198 10.51 6.74 4.82
CA VAL A 198 9.57 7.18 5.88
C VAL A 198 10.31 7.06 7.21
N GLU A 199 10.52 8.18 7.87
CA GLU A 199 11.14 8.30 9.18
C GLU A 199 10.14 8.83 10.20
N ASP A 200 9.94 8.15 11.30
CA ASP A 200 9.12 8.59 12.42
C ASP A 200 9.93 8.74 13.72
N ASP A 201 9.45 9.53 14.65
CA ASP A 201 10.05 9.74 15.98
C ASP A 201 9.35 8.92 17.08
N GLY A 202 8.71 7.83 16.73
CA GLY A 202 7.96 6.98 17.65
C GLY A 202 8.80 5.93 18.37
N VAL A 203 8.15 4.84 18.77
CA VAL A 203 8.76 3.77 19.57
C VAL A 203 9.62 2.79 18.76
N GLY A 204 9.56 2.87 17.42
CA GLY A 204 10.23 1.91 16.53
C GLY A 204 9.48 0.57 16.45
N ILE A 205 10.11 -0.42 15.83
CA ILE A 205 9.58 -1.79 15.67
C ILE A 205 10.60 -2.77 16.28
N GLU A 206 10.12 -3.72 17.08
CA GLU A 206 10.96 -4.81 17.56
C GLU A 206 11.18 -5.87 16.47
N ALA A 207 12.36 -6.52 16.50
CA ALA A 207 12.75 -7.47 15.46
C ALA A 207 11.75 -8.65 15.28
N GLU A 208 11.06 -9.04 16.36
CA GLU A 208 10.07 -10.12 16.34
C GLU A 208 8.78 -9.72 15.63
N ASP A 209 8.41 -8.45 15.61
CA ASP A 209 7.20 -7.94 14.97
C ASP A 209 7.39 -7.71 13.47
N LEU A 210 8.64 -7.60 13.02
CA LEU A 210 9.01 -7.47 11.60
C LEU A 210 8.61 -8.69 10.74
N GLU A 211 8.44 -9.85 11.34
CA GLU A 211 8.08 -11.08 10.63
C GLU A 211 6.59 -11.42 10.66
N LYS A 212 5.81 -10.84 11.57
CA LYS A 212 4.44 -11.29 11.87
C LYS A 212 3.33 -10.44 11.23
N GLY A 213 3.63 -9.25 10.70
CA GLY A 213 2.62 -8.33 10.19
C GLY A 213 2.21 -8.58 8.73
N ILE A 214 0.90 -8.71 8.46
CA ILE A 214 0.35 -8.80 7.09
C ILE A 214 0.77 -7.56 6.27
N GLY A 215 0.81 -6.37 6.89
CA GLY A 215 1.19 -5.12 6.25
C GLY A 215 2.62 -5.15 5.70
N LEU A 216 3.58 -5.58 6.52
CA LEU A 216 4.99 -5.71 6.09
C LEU A 216 5.18 -6.79 5.02
N THR A 217 4.44 -7.89 5.10
CA THR A 217 4.44 -8.91 4.04
C THR A 217 3.95 -8.33 2.72
N ASN A 218 2.90 -7.53 2.73
CA ASN A 218 2.39 -6.84 1.55
C ASN A 218 3.39 -5.82 1.00
N ILE A 219 4.04 -5.02 1.85
CA ILE A 219 5.10 -4.08 1.45
C ILE A 219 6.24 -4.84 0.79
N LYS A 220 6.79 -5.89 1.42
CA LYS A 220 7.86 -6.73 0.87
C LYS A 220 7.47 -7.32 -0.50
N GLY A 221 6.24 -7.82 -0.62
CA GLY A 221 5.72 -8.36 -1.89
C GLY A 221 5.64 -7.31 -3.01
N ARG A 222 5.21 -6.09 -2.71
CA ARG A 222 5.13 -4.98 -3.66
C ARG A 222 6.52 -4.50 -4.08
N ILE A 223 7.44 -4.31 -3.14
CA ILE A 223 8.83 -3.92 -3.41
C ILE A 223 9.48 -4.98 -4.31
N HIS A 224 9.32 -6.25 -3.98
CA HIS A 224 9.83 -7.34 -4.82
C HIS A 224 9.19 -7.37 -6.21
N SER A 225 7.91 -6.97 -6.35
CA SER A 225 7.25 -6.88 -7.68
C SER A 225 7.82 -5.77 -8.56
N LEU A 226 8.54 -4.81 -7.97
CA LEU A 226 9.25 -3.71 -8.61
C LEU A 226 10.76 -3.96 -8.72
N ASP A 227 11.22 -5.18 -8.37
CA ASP A 227 12.62 -5.57 -8.32
C ASP A 227 13.47 -4.68 -7.37
N GLY A 228 12.81 -4.12 -6.36
CA GLY A 228 13.40 -3.24 -5.35
C GLY A 228 13.88 -3.96 -4.09
N SER A 229 14.51 -3.20 -3.19
CA SER A 229 14.97 -3.65 -1.88
C SER A 229 14.32 -2.84 -0.76
N LEU A 230 14.21 -3.43 0.43
CA LEU A 230 13.71 -2.79 1.65
C LEU A 230 14.82 -2.85 2.70
N SER A 231 15.18 -1.71 3.27
CA SER A 231 15.96 -1.61 4.49
C SER A 231 15.11 -0.99 5.59
N MET A 232 15.34 -1.40 6.82
CA MET A 232 14.73 -0.83 8.01
C MET A 232 15.81 -0.60 9.03
N GLU A 233 15.95 0.61 9.49
CA GLU A 233 16.96 1.02 10.44
C GLU A 233 16.32 1.72 11.63
N LYS A 234 17.00 1.69 12.78
CA LYS A 234 16.55 2.45 13.91
C LYS A 234 16.77 3.94 13.65
N GLY A 235 15.68 4.70 13.67
CA GLY A 235 15.71 6.14 13.43
C GLY A 235 16.52 6.91 14.49
N THR A 236 16.78 8.17 14.19
CA THR A 236 17.66 9.05 15.00
C THR A 236 17.16 9.30 16.42
N LYS A 237 15.89 9.06 16.73
CA LYS A 237 15.25 9.29 18.06
C LYS A 237 14.49 8.07 18.60
N ASN A 238 14.99 6.87 18.38
CA ASN A 238 14.31 5.61 18.70
C ASN A 238 13.12 5.23 17.80
N GLY A 239 12.75 6.04 16.84
CA GLY A 239 11.76 5.71 15.83
C GLY A 239 12.27 4.74 14.78
N LEU A 240 11.58 4.63 13.65
CA LEU A 240 11.91 3.78 12.52
C LEU A 240 12.28 4.65 11.31
N LEU A 241 13.28 4.19 10.55
CA LEU A 241 13.64 4.68 9.22
C LEU A 241 13.55 3.54 8.20
#